data_2c2e9c3847e570915383472dd3d27c51
#
_entry.id   2c2e9c3847e570915383472dd3d27c51
#
_cell.length_a   1.000
_cell.length_b   1.000
_cell.length_c   1.000
_cell.angle_alpha   90.00
_cell.angle_beta   90.00
_cell.angle_gamma   90.00
#
_symmetry.space_group_name_H-M   'P 1'
#
loop_
_entity.id
_entity.type
_entity.pdbx_description
1 polymer ?
#
loop_
_entity_poly.entity_id
_entity_poly.type
_entity_poly.pdbx_seq_one_letter_code
_entity_poly.pdbx_strand_id
1 'polypeptide(L)'
;DVFTGKIPIEKYKGKIVLIGPTATGVGTPQITPINSSMAPVLTLAHSVSSILNEDFFIEPEWGFWARMGTFLLVMLYLMLVMPRLKAGVAFVVTVMLALALVATHYVLMTGSTMWLQMATPGALLVIGYLLITTKRFLVTERGKAKSDEESAESNRMLGIAFQTQGQLDMAFEKFR
;
A
#
# COMPACT_ATOMS: atom_id res chain seq x y z
N ASP A 1 26.67 -16.71 43.94
CA ASP A 1 25.72 -16.02 44.82
C ASP A 1 24.44 -16.84 45.02
N VAL A 2 23.93 -17.57 44.03
CA VAL A 2 22.82 -18.51 44.18
C VAL A 2 23.23 -19.73 45.00
N PHE A 3 24.39 -20.34 44.71
CA PHE A 3 24.92 -21.49 45.45
C PHE A 3 25.44 -21.13 46.85
N THR A 4 25.77 -19.89 47.10
CA THR A 4 26.25 -19.41 48.41
C THR A 4 25.13 -18.95 49.31
N GLY A 5 23.86 -19.08 48.91
CA GLY A 5 22.69 -18.72 49.74
C GLY A 5 22.52 -17.21 49.99
N LYS A 6 23.28 -16.35 49.31
CA LYS A 6 23.18 -14.89 49.46
C LYS A 6 21.84 -14.32 48.97
N ILE A 7 21.10 -15.06 48.11
CA ILE A 7 19.83 -14.65 47.61
C ILE A 7 18.76 -15.61 48.14
N PRO A 8 17.75 -15.13 48.89
CA PRO A 8 16.70 -15.96 49.46
C PRO A 8 15.91 -16.68 48.36
N ILE A 9 15.56 -17.94 48.59
CA ILE A 9 14.84 -18.84 47.65
C ILE A 9 13.47 -18.26 47.28
N GLU A 10 12.84 -17.51 48.19
CA GLU A 10 11.55 -16.86 47.97
C GLU A 10 11.55 -15.90 46.80
N LYS A 11 12.72 -15.32 46.48
CA LYS A 11 12.88 -14.42 45.33
C LYS A 11 12.66 -15.09 43.98
N TYR A 12 12.85 -16.40 43.90
CA TYR A 12 12.69 -17.21 42.69
C TYR A 12 11.33 -17.90 42.58
N LYS A 13 10.55 -17.89 43.68
CA LYS A 13 9.24 -18.55 43.72
C LYS A 13 8.30 -17.96 42.66
N GLY A 14 7.76 -18.82 41.78
CA GLY A 14 6.85 -18.42 40.73
C GLY A 14 7.49 -17.66 39.56
N LYS A 15 8.83 -17.65 39.48
CA LYS A 15 9.56 -16.98 38.36
C LYS A 15 10.30 -17.98 37.48
N ILE A 16 10.39 -17.67 36.19
CA ILE A 16 11.28 -18.38 35.29
C ILE A 16 12.69 -17.80 35.44
N VAL A 17 13.66 -18.65 35.78
CA VAL A 17 15.04 -18.25 35.96
C VAL A 17 15.88 -18.73 34.79
N LEU A 18 16.49 -17.81 34.07
CA LEU A 18 17.40 -18.10 32.96
C LEU A 18 18.86 -17.89 33.46
N ILE A 19 19.67 -18.90 33.22
CA ILE A 19 21.10 -18.87 33.59
C ILE A 19 21.92 -18.93 32.30
N GLY A 20 22.83 -17.98 32.12
CA GLY A 20 23.71 -17.96 30.97
C GLY A 20 24.84 -16.95 31.13
N PRO A 21 25.91 -17.08 30.30
CA PRO A 21 27.04 -16.17 30.38
C PRO A 21 26.66 -14.78 29.82
N THR A 22 27.12 -13.75 30.51
CA THR A 22 26.95 -12.34 30.08
C THR A 22 28.31 -11.65 29.87
N ALA A 23 29.42 -12.32 30.20
CA ALA A 23 30.76 -11.76 30.07
C ALA A 23 31.19 -11.68 28.61
N THR A 24 31.90 -10.61 28.27
CA THR A 24 32.49 -10.41 26.93
C THR A 24 33.47 -11.55 26.62
N GLY A 25 33.34 -12.17 25.45
CA GLY A 25 34.18 -13.30 25.04
C GLY A 25 33.66 -14.68 25.44
N VAL A 26 32.57 -14.77 26.22
CA VAL A 26 31.89 -16.02 26.54
C VAL A 26 30.57 -16.10 25.79
N GLY A 27 30.51 -16.91 24.76
CA GLY A 27 29.38 -17.01 23.85
C GLY A 27 29.44 -16.00 22.67
N THR A 28 28.64 -16.25 21.64
CA THR A 28 28.57 -15.38 20.45
C THR A 28 27.52 -14.28 20.71
N PRO A 29 27.91 -12.99 20.79
CA PRO A 29 26.95 -11.90 20.93
C PRO A 29 25.97 -11.88 19.77
N GLN A 30 24.71 -11.55 20.06
CA GLN A 30 23.66 -11.43 19.07
C GLN A 30 23.40 -9.95 18.75
N ILE A 31 23.28 -9.64 17.45
CA ILE A 31 22.88 -8.31 17.00
C ILE A 31 21.35 -8.24 17.07
N THR A 32 20.85 -7.26 17.81
CA THR A 32 19.41 -6.99 17.96
C THR A 32 19.11 -5.56 17.54
N PRO A 33 17.86 -5.20 17.23
CA PRO A 33 17.49 -3.83 16.86
C PRO A 33 17.81 -2.78 17.93
N ILE A 34 17.92 -3.18 19.20
CA ILE A 34 18.17 -2.29 20.34
C ILE A 34 19.62 -2.35 20.86
N ASN A 35 20.39 -3.35 20.45
CA ASN A 35 21.78 -3.51 20.91
C ASN A 35 22.60 -4.32 19.89
N SER A 36 23.75 -3.79 19.50
CA SER A 36 24.67 -4.43 18.55
C SER A 36 25.45 -5.61 19.13
N SER A 37 25.43 -5.83 20.46
CA SER A 37 26.18 -6.88 21.14
C SER A 37 25.44 -7.36 22.39
N MET A 38 24.32 -8.06 22.18
CA MET A 38 23.50 -8.58 23.28
C MET A 38 23.93 -10.00 23.64
N ALA A 39 24.06 -10.29 24.95
CA ALA A 39 24.34 -11.65 25.40
C ALA A 39 23.15 -12.59 25.08
N PRO A 40 23.39 -13.84 24.60
CA PRO A 40 22.33 -14.76 24.21
C PRO A 40 21.27 -15.03 25.28
N VAL A 41 21.68 -15.06 26.55
CA VAL A 41 20.73 -15.23 27.66
C VAL A 41 19.77 -14.06 27.80
N LEU A 42 20.18 -12.82 27.49
CA LEU A 42 19.31 -11.66 27.50
C LEU A 42 18.33 -11.69 26.34
N THR A 43 18.77 -12.09 25.16
CA THR A 43 17.88 -12.29 24.01
C THR A 43 16.82 -13.34 24.34
N LEU A 44 17.23 -14.47 24.95
CA LEU A 44 16.29 -15.50 25.39
C LEU A 44 15.33 -14.98 26.46
N ALA A 45 15.82 -14.15 27.41
CA ALA A 45 14.98 -13.55 28.45
C ALA A 45 13.91 -12.62 27.85
N HIS A 46 14.29 -11.80 26.87
CA HIS A 46 13.34 -10.96 26.14
C HIS A 46 12.30 -11.80 25.38
N SER A 47 12.73 -12.87 24.72
CA SER A 47 11.80 -13.77 23.99
C SER A 47 10.80 -14.44 24.94
N VAL A 48 11.28 -14.96 26.09
CA VAL A 48 10.41 -15.56 27.11
C VAL A 48 9.46 -14.51 27.71
N SER A 49 9.94 -13.31 27.98
CA SER A 49 9.12 -12.20 28.47
C SER A 49 8.03 -11.82 27.45
N SER A 50 8.37 -11.70 26.17
CA SER A 50 7.39 -11.43 25.10
C SER A 50 6.31 -12.50 25.02
N ILE A 51 6.69 -13.79 25.13
CA ILE A 51 5.72 -14.89 25.12
C ILE A 51 4.79 -14.84 26.33
N LEU A 52 5.34 -14.57 27.52
CA LEU A 52 4.55 -14.50 28.76
C LEU A 52 3.60 -13.31 28.81
N ASN A 53 3.98 -12.20 28.19
CA ASN A 53 3.18 -10.99 28.15
C ASN A 53 2.28 -10.92 26.89
N GLU A 54 2.33 -11.95 26.02
CA GLU A 54 1.63 -11.97 24.73
C GLU A 54 2.00 -10.79 23.82
N ASP A 55 3.25 -10.26 23.95
CA ASP A 55 3.78 -9.16 23.16
C ASP A 55 4.20 -9.63 21.76
N PHE A 56 3.26 -10.19 20.99
CA PHE A 56 3.46 -10.62 19.61
C PHE A 56 2.22 -10.32 18.76
N PHE A 57 2.43 -10.21 17.46
CA PHE A 57 1.34 -9.97 16.53
C PHE A 57 0.54 -11.23 16.30
N ILE A 58 -0.78 -11.12 16.43
CA ILE A 58 -1.73 -12.23 16.22
C ILE A 58 -2.53 -11.95 14.95
N GLU A 59 -2.65 -12.94 14.08
CA GLU A 59 -3.62 -12.90 12.98
C GLU A 59 -4.98 -13.34 13.53
N PRO A 60 -6.00 -12.45 13.56
CA PRO A 60 -7.32 -12.82 14.08
C PRO A 60 -8.02 -13.81 13.14
N GLU A 61 -8.84 -14.72 13.69
CA GLU A 61 -9.60 -15.72 12.91
C GLU A 61 -10.49 -15.08 11.82
N TRP A 62 -11.01 -13.88 12.08
CA TRP A 62 -11.78 -13.10 11.11
C TRP A 62 -10.93 -12.36 10.06
N GLY A 63 -9.60 -12.36 10.23
CA GLY A 63 -8.66 -11.63 9.36
C GLY A 63 -8.76 -12.00 7.89
N PHE A 64 -8.98 -13.28 7.61
CA PHE A 64 -9.24 -13.77 6.25
C PHE A 64 -10.47 -13.11 5.63
N TRP A 65 -11.59 -13.08 6.35
CA TRP A 65 -12.85 -12.49 5.86
C TRP A 65 -12.76 -10.97 5.69
N ALA A 66 -12.06 -10.29 6.59
CA ALA A 66 -11.80 -8.86 6.47
C ALA A 66 -10.96 -8.53 5.23
N ARG A 67 -9.91 -9.31 4.98
CA ARG A 67 -9.07 -9.16 3.78
C ARG A 67 -9.88 -9.41 2.50
N MET A 68 -10.67 -10.47 2.44
CA MET A 68 -11.53 -10.76 1.29
C MET A 68 -12.59 -9.69 1.07
N GLY A 69 -13.23 -9.20 2.14
CA GLY A 69 -14.19 -8.10 2.09
C GLY A 69 -13.56 -6.81 1.56
N THR A 70 -12.41 -6.44 2.07
CA THR A 70 -11.66 -5.25 1.60
C THR A 70 -11.24 -5.40 0.15
N PHE A 71 -10.77 -6.58 -0.26
CA PHE A 71 -10.41 -6.86 -1.65
C PHE A 71 -11.61 -6.70 -2.58
N LEU A 72 -12.78 -7.24 -2.22
CA LEU A 72 -14.01 -7.09 -2.99
C LEU A 72 -14.47 -5.64 -3.07
N LEU A 73 -14.39 -4.88 -1.96
CA LEU A 73 -14.73 -3.45 -1.96
C LEU A 73 -13.83 -2.64 -2.89
N VAL A 74 -12.52 -2.88 -2.87
CA VAL A 74 -11.57 -2.25 -3.78
C VAL A 74 -11.88 -2.62 -5.23
N MET A 75 -12.17 -3.89 -5.51
CA MET A 75 -12.53 -4.37 -6.85
C MET A 75 -13.82 -3.68 -7.36
N LEU A 76 -14.86 -3.60 -6.53
CA LEU A 76 -16.11 -2.90 -6.86
C LEU A 76 -15.88 -1.42 -7.09
N TYR A 77 -15.06 -0.77 -6.27
CA TYR A 77 -14.67 0.62 -6.47
C TYR A 77 -14.01 0.82 -7.83
N LEU A 78 -13.03 0.01 -8.19
CA LEU A 78 -12.31 0.10 -9.46
C LEU A 78 -13.21 -0.16 -10.67
N MET A 79 -14.16 -1.10 -10.57
CA MET A 79 -15.04 -1.48 -11.68
C MET A 79 -16.23 -0.53 -11.86
N LEU A 80 -16.88 -0.11 -10.77
CA LEU A 80 -18.15 0.61 -10.84
C LEU A 80 -18.01 2.11 -10.61
N VAL A 81 -17.21 2.51 -9.65
CA VAL A 81 -17.13 3.91 -9.21
C VAL A 81 -16.10 4.68 -10.02
N MET A 82 -14.89 4.17 -10.13
CA MET A 82 -13.78 4.85 -10.78
C MET A 82 -14.06 5.24 -12.24
N PRO A 83 -14.68 4.41 -13.10
CA PRO A 83 -14.96 4.79 -14.49
C PRO A 83 -15.95 5.96 -14.61
N ARG A 84 -16.82 6.15 -13.60
CA ARG A 84 -17.84 7.22 -13.58
C ARG A 84 -17.32 8.55 -13.05
N LEU A 85 -16.17 8.55 -12.37
CA LEU A 85 -15.59 9.75 -11.79
C LEU A 85 -14.75 10.52 -12.81
N LYS A 86 -14.73 11.86 -12.66
CA LYS A 86 -13.76 12.73 -13.34
C LYS A 86 -12.35 12.37 -12.86
N ALA A 87 -11.35 12.50 -13.72
CA ALA A 87 -9.98 12.06 -13.44
C ALA A 87 -9.40 12.63 -12.13
N GLY A 88 -9.59 13.92 -11.86
CA GLY A 88 -9.12 14.56 -10.62
C GLY A 88 -9.82 14.02 -9.37
N VAL A 89 -11.14 13.82 -9.42
CA VAL A 89 -11.92 13.26 -8.31
C VAL A 89 -11.52 11.81 -8.06
N ALA A 90 -11.35 11.02 -9.13
CA ALA A 90 -10.91 9.63 -9.01
C ALA A 90 -9.54 9.52 -8.34
N PHE A 91 -8.61 10.43 -8.67
CA PHE A 91 -7.30 10.50 -8.00
C PHE A 91 -7.43 10.76 -6.50
N VAL A 92 -8.16 11.82 -6.13
CA VAL A 92 -8.33 12.19 -4.71
C VAL A 92 -8.99 11.04 -3.91
N VAL A 93 -10.06 10.45 -4.44
CA VAL A 93 -10.75 9.32 -3.79
C VAL A 93 -9.83 8.11 -3.64
N THR A 94 -9.04 7.79 -4.68
CA THR A 94 -8.10 6.66 -4.62
C THR A 94 -7.01 6.90 -3.56
N VAL A 95 -6.45 8.12 -3.49
CA VAL A 95 -5.45 8.48 -2.47
C VAL A 95 -6.06 8.40 -1.06
N MET A 96 -7.28 8.91 -0.87
CA MET A 96 -7.98 8.82 0.42
C MET A 96 -8.23 7.37 0.84
N LEU A 97 -8.64 6.50 -0.10
CA LEU A 97 -8.80 5.07 0.17
C LEU A 97 -7.48 4.40 0.52
N ALA A 98 -6.39 4.71 -0.20
CA ALA A 98 -5.06 4.18 0.11
C ALA A 98 -4.60 4.59 1.51
N LEU A 99 -4.76 5.88 1.85
CA LEU A 99 -4.44 6.38 3.19
C LEU A 99 -5.32 5.73 4.27
N ALA A 100 -6.60 5.52 4.01
CA ALA A 100 -7.50 4.83 4.95
C ALA A 100 -7.06 3.38 5.19
N LEU A 101 -6.65 2.64 4.15
CA LEU A 101 -6.13 1.27 4.28
C LEU A 101 -4.85 1.23 5.13
N VAL A 102 -3.91 2.15 4.87
CA VAL A 102 -2.66 2.26 5.65
C VAL A 102 -2.94 2.65 7.09
N ALA A 103 -3.81 3.64 7.32
CA ALA A 103 -4.17 4.09 8.65
C ALA A 103 -4.87 2.97 9.45
N THR A 104 -5.81 2.24 8.84
CA THR A 104 -6.48 1.11 9.48
C THR A 104 -5.48 0.02 9.86
N HIS A 105 -4.57 -0.33 8.96
CA HIS A 105 -3.51 -1.31 9.25
C HIS A 105 -2.62 -0.85 10.43
N TYR A 106 -2.20 0.42 10.40
CA TYR A 106 -1.36 1.00 11.46
C TYR A 106 -2.06 1.00 12.82
N VAL A 107 -3.33 1.42 12.88
CA VAL A 107 -4.12 1.46 14.13
C VAL A 107 -4.33 0.04 14.69
N LEU A 108 -4.63 -0.95 13.86
CA LEU A 108 -4.79 -2.33 14.29
C LEU A 108 -3.46 -2.92 14.80
N MET A 109 -2.36 -2.61 14.14
CA MET A 109 -1.04 -3.08 14.52
C MET A 109 -0.59 -2.48 15.86
N THR A 110 -0.78 -1.16 16.07
CA THR A 110 -0.32 -0.47 17.29
C THR A 110 -1.28 -0.56 18.44
N GLY A 111 -2.59 -0.57 18.19
CA GLY A 111 -3.61 -0.55 19.24
C GLY A 111 -4.04 -1.93 19.73
N SER A 112 -4.02 -2.94 18.85
CA SER A 112 -4.55 -4.27 19.17
C SER A 112 -3.55 -5.41 18.91
N THR A 113 -2.29 -5.10 18.57
CA THR A 113 -1.28 -6.10 18.18
C THR A 113 -1.74 -7.08 17.10
N MET A 114 -2.74 -6.67 16.28
CA MET A 114 -3.32 -7.51 15.23
C MET A 114 -2.62 -7.25 13.90
N TRP A 115 -2.19 -8.34 13.25
CA TRP A 115 -1.59 -8.30 11.93
C TRP A 115 -2.63 -8.67 10.86
N LEU A 116 -3.12 -7.67 10.12
CA LEU A 116 -3.97 -7.90 8.96
C LEU A 116 -3.18 -7.67 7.66
N GLN A 117 -3.18 -8.65 6.76
CA GLN A 117 -2.46 -8.58 5.49
C GLN A 117 -3.20 -7.67 4.48
N MET A 118 -3.12 -6.34 4.68
CA MET A 118 -3.77 -5.34 3.80
C MET A 118 -2.94 -4.99 2.55
N ALA A 119 -1.77 -5.60 2.38
CA ALA A 119 -0.91 -5.36 1.22
C ALA A 119 -1.57 -5.75 -0.11
N THR A 120 -2.30 -6.86 -0.16
CA THR A 120 -2.97 -7.35 -1.37
C THR A 120 -4.06 -6.39 -1.88
N PRO A 121 -5.06 -5.97 -1.08
CA PRO A 121 -6.04 -4.98 -1.52
C PRO A 121 -5.40 -3.61 -1.81
N GLY A 122 -4.34 -3.21 -1.10
CA GLY A 122 -3.60 -2.00 -1.37
C GLY A 122 -2.87 -2.04 -2.73
N ALA A 123 -2.20 -3.14 -3.05
CA ALA A 123 -1.56 -3.34 -4.35
C ALA A 123 -2.60 -3.35 -5.49
N LEU A 124 -3.74 -4.02 -5.30
CA LEU A 124 -4.84 -4.02 -6.26
C LEU A 124 -5.36 -2.60 -6.53
N LEU A 125 -5.51 -1.78 -5.48
CA LEU A 125 -5.97 -0.40 -5.60
C LEU A 125 -5.01 0.44 -6.45
N VAL A 126 -3.70 0.38 -6.18
CA VAL A 126 -2.69 1.16 -6.89
C VAL A 126 -2.53 0.68 -8.33
N ILE A 127 -2.35 -0.61 -8.55
CA ILE A 127 -2.16 -1.19 -9.88
C ILE A 127 -3.43 -1.00 -10.73
N GLY A 128 -4.60 -1.28 -10.15
CA GLY A 128 -5.89 -1.11 -10.82
C GLY A 128 -6.14 0.34 -11.21
N TYR A 129 -5.84 1.30 -10.33
CA TYR A 129 -5.92 2.73 -10.63
C TYR A 129 -5.01 3.09 -11.82
N LEU A 130 -3.75 2.67 -11.81
CA LEU A 130 -2.80 2.95 -12.89
C LEU A 130 -3.27 2.37 -14.22
N LEU A 131 -3.71 1.12 -14.25
CA LEU A 131 -4.18 0.45 -15.47
C LEU A 131 -5.41 1.15 -16.07
N ILE A 132 -6.41 1.47 -15.24
CA ILE A 132 -7.64 2.10 -15.72
C ILE A 132 -7.35 3.54 -16.20
N THR A 133 -6.52 4.29 -15.47
CA THR A 133 -6.15 5.66 -15.86
C THR A 133 -5.35 5.68 -17.16
N THR A 134 -4.38 4.77 -17.31
CA THR A 134 -3.59 4.63 -18.54
C THR A 134 -4.48 4.27 -19.72
N LYS A 135 -5.41 3.32 -19.56
CA LYS A 135 -6.39 2.96 -20.60
C LYS A 135 -7.23 4.18 -21.01
N ARG A 136 -7.76 4.92 -20.03
CA ARG A 136 -8.58 6.13 -20.30
C ARG A 136 -7.77 7.18 -21.06
N PHE A 137 -6.52 7.42 -20.65
CA PHE A 137 -5.63 8.37 -21.32
C PHE A 137 -5.39 7.97 -22.78
N LEU A 138 -5.01 6.72 -23.04
CA LEU A 138 -4.76 6.21 -24.40
C LEU A 138 -6.00 6.29 -25.30
N VAL A 139 -7.19 5.97 -24.76
CA VAL A 139 -8.44 6.06 -25.53
C VAL A 139 -8.77 7.52 -25.86
N THR A 140 -8.56 8.43 -24.90
CA THR A 140 -8.84 9.86 -25.11
C THR A 140 -7.87 10.47 -26.12
N GLU A 141 -6.58 10.15 -26.06
CA GLU A 141 -5.58 10.63 -27.03
C GLU A 141 -5.85 10.12 -28.44
N ARG A 142 -6.15 8.84 -28.60
CA ARG A 142 -6.53 8.27 -29.90
C ARG A 142 -7.80 8.90 -30.45
N GLY A 143 -8.78 9.16 -29.59
CA GLY A 143 -10.02 9.85 -29.98
C GLY A 143 -9.77 11.28 -30.46
N LYS A 144 -8.90 12.02 -29.78
CA LYS A 144 -8.50 13.37 -30.21
C LYS A 144 -7.76 13.35 -31.54
N ALA A 145 -6.74 12.49 -31.69
CA ALA A 145 -5.98 12.39 -32.94
C ALA A 145 -6.88 12.10 -34.13
N LYS A 146 -7.85 11.18 -33.98
CA LYS A 146 -8.82 10.86 -35.05
C LYS A 146 -9.76 12.02 -35.32
N SER A 147 -10.25 12.72 -34.29
CA SER A 147 -11.12 13.90 -34.48
C SER A 147 -10.40 15.06 -35.16
N ASP A 148 -9.11 15.26 -34.84
CA ASP A 148 -8.29 16.31 -35.46
C ASP A 148 -8.03 15.98 -36.95
N GLU A 149 -7.79 14.70 -37.27
CA GLU A 149 -7.62 14.23 -38.66
C GLU A 149 -8.93 14.39 -39.46
N GLU A 150 -10.08 13.98 -38.92
CA GLU A 150 -11.39 14.16 -39.56
C GLU A 150 -11.74 15.65 -39.75
N SER A 151 -11.39 16.50 -38.80
CA SER A 151 -11.59 17.95 -38.88
C SER A 151 -10.68 18.59 -39.95
N ALA A 152 -9.43 18.17 -40.06
CA ALA A 152 -8.49 18.64 -41.06
C ALA A 152 -8.94 18.25 -42.45
N GLU A 153 -9.39 17.01 -42.64
CA GLU A 153 -9.92 16.54 -43.95
C GLU A 153 -11.21 17.27 -44.34
N SER A 154 -12.14 17.48 -43.39
CA SER A 154 -13.35 18.27 -43.61
C SER A 154 -13.02 19.72 -44.01
N ASN A 155 -12.11 20.36 -43.31
CA ASN A 155 -11.67 21.70 -43.66
C ASN A 155 -11.00 21.78 -45.03
N ARG A 156 -10.20 20.76 -45.38
CA ARG A 156 -9.57 20.63 -46.70
C ARG A 156 -10.62 20.52 -47.80
N MET A 157 -11.64 19.64 -47.64
CA MET A 157 -12.72 19.47 -48.61
C MET A 157 -13.52 20.75 -48.79
N LEU A 158 -13.83 21.45 -47.71
CA LEU A 158 -14.52 22.75 -47.75
C LEU A 158 -13.68 23.80 -48.47
N GLY A 159 -12.39 23.86 -48.17
CA GLY A 159 -11.45 24.78 -48.82
C GLY A 159 -11.40 24.56 -50.34
N ILE A 160 -11.35 23.31 -50.80
CA ILE A 160 -11.39 22.96 -52.22
C ILE A 160 -12.74 23.36 -52.84
N ALA A 161 -13.85 23.10 -52.14
CA ALA A 161 -15.19 23.48 -52.62
C ALA A 161 -15.35 25.00 -52.79
N PHE A 162 -14.85 25.81 -51.85
CA PHE A 162 -14.84 27.29 -51.97
C PHE A 162 -13.91 27.76 -53.08
N GLN A 163 -12.78 27.12 -53.27
CA GLN A 163 -11.87 27.43 -54.39
C GLN A 163 -12.52 27.20 -55.74
N THR A 164 -13.25 26.09 -55.90
CA THR A 164 -13.98 25.81 -57.18
C THR A 164 -15.13 26.74 -57.43
N GLN A 165 -15.70 27.35 -56.38
CA GLN A 165 -16.76 28.36 -56.49
C GLN A 165 -16.20 29.80 -56.68
N GLY A 166 -14.88 29.97 -56.74
CA GLY A 166 -14.24 31.26 -56.91
C GLY A 166 -14.18 32.12 -55.62
N GLN A 167 -14.57 31.56 -54.48
CA GLN A 167 -14.58 32.24 -53.16
C GLN A 167 -13.22 32.09 -52.48
N LEU A 168 -12.20 32.73 -53.00
CA LEU A 168 -10.79 32.57 -52.57
C LEU A 168 -10.57 32.95 -51.12
N ASP A 169 -11.20 33.98 -50.60
CA ASP A 169 -11.03 34.42 -49.21
C ASP A 169 -11.53 33.36 -48.20
N MET A 170 -12.67 32.74 -48.48
CA MET A 170 -13.21 31.65 -47.66
C MET A 170 -12.42 30.36 -47.79
N ALA A 171 -11.85 30.09 -48.96
CA ALA A 171 -10.94 28.95 -49.13
C ALA A 171 -9.68 29.12 -48.30
N PHE A 172 -9.06 30.29 -48.28
CA PHE A 172 -7.88 30.60 -47.47
C PHE A 172 -8.15 30.43 -45.97
N GLU A 173 -9.31 30.86 -45.48
CA GLU A 173 -9.71 30.69 -44.08
C GLU A 173 -9.79 29.23 -43.66
N LYS A 174 -10.21 28.31 -44.56
CA LYS A 174 -10.33 26.88 -44.26
C LYS A 174 -9.01 26.11 -44.38
N PHE A 175 -8.04 26.61 -45.11
CA PHE A 175 -6.69 26.03 -45.21
C PHE A 175 -5.72 26.51 -44.12
N ARG A 176 -6.07 27.51 -43.37
CA ARG A 176 -5.26 28.06 -42.26
C ARG A 176 -5.44 27.28 -40.99
#